data_8fc6cea61728a25270b7f8a1d20058f3
#
_entry.id   8fc6cea61728a25270b7f8a1d20058f3
#
_cell.length_a   1.000
_cell.length_b   1.000
_cell.length_c   1.000
_cell.angle_alpha   90.00
_cell.angle_beta   90.00
_cell.angle_gamma   90.00
#
_symmetry.space_group_name_H-M   'P 1'
#
loop_
_entity.id
_entity.type
_entity.pdbx_description
1 polymer ?
#
loop_
_entity_poly.entity_id
_entity_poly.type
_entity_poly.pdbx_seq_one_letter_code
_entity_poly.pdbx_strand_id
1 'polypeptide(L)'
;PIYSEGEVLSAWLNEQAAEESLPRALYYNSISLHDGNQLAGRSRMNSLESYPARQQRLFADIAQFISQLEREGRNVMLVVVPEHGAALKGDKLQFAGLREIPSPAIVSVPAAVKFIGPDIKHSELYEVEKTVSYFALSELISNAMKWDAFSGAVNVQRLVDSLPSAAKVAENQDTVMMYIKGQPYIQLDGAEWTKYPDN
;
A
#
# COMPACT_ATOMS: atom_id res chain seq x y z
N PRO A 1 -20.20 -7.71 2.37
CA PRO A 1 -20.15 -8.94 1.60
C PRO A 1 -18.93 -9.74 2.03
N ILE A 2 -19.11 -11.05 2.10
CA ILE A 2 -18.04 -11.97 2.47
C ILE A 2 -17.51 -12.53 1.15
N TYR A 3 -16.26 -12.24 0.82
CA TYR A 3 -15.57 -12.80 -0.33
C TYR A 3 -14.15 -13.21 0.06
N SER A 4 -13.57 -14.11 -0.71
CA SER A 4 -12.17 -14.53 -0.56
C SER A 4 -11.32 -13.72 -1.51
N GLU A 5 -10.37 -12.95 -1.00
CA GLU A 5 -9.41 -12.22 -1.84
C GLU A 5 -8.64 -13.17 -2.75
N GLY A 6 -8.25 -14.33 -2.23
CA GLY A 6 -7.54 -15.34 -3.02
C GLY A 6 -8.34 -15.84 -4.22
N GLU A 7 -9.66 -16.02 -4.07
CA GLU A 7 -10.53 -16.40 -5.18
C GLU A 7 -10.66 -15.28 -6.21
N VAL A 8 -10.83 -14.04 -5.75
CA VAL A 8 -10.90 -12.87 -6.64
C VAL A 8 -9.60 -12.68 -7.42
N LEU A 9 -8.46 -12.74 -6.75
CA LEU A 9 -7.15 -12.61 -7.38
C LEU A 9 -6.88 -13.75 -8.38
N SER A 10 -7.27 -14.98 -8.06
CA SER A 10 -7.13 -16.11 -8.97
C SER A 10 -8.04 -15.98 -10.20
N ALA A 11 -9.29 -15.57 -10.02
CA ALA A 11 -10.21 -15.32 -11.14
C ALA A 11 -9.67 -14.19 -12.04
N TRP A 12 -9.17 -13.12 -11.44
CA TRP A 12 -8.59 -12.00 -12.16
C TRP A 12 -7.39 -12.41 -13.02
N LEU A 13 -6.48 -13.25 -12.52
CA LEU A 13 -5.37 -13.80 -13.32
C LEU A 13 -5.87 -14.61 -14.50
N ASN A 14 -6.88 -15.46 -14.31
CA ASN A 14 -7.44 -16.30 -15.37
C ASN A 14 -8.04 -15.46 -16.50
N GLU A 15 -8.72 -14.36 -16.16
CA GLU A 15 -9.26 -13.43 -17.16
C GLU A 15 -8.16 -12.72 -17.96
N GLN A 16 -7.01 -12.47 -17.34
CA GLN A 16 -5.88 -11.79 -17.98
C GLN A 16 -5.01 -12.72 -18.86
N ALA A 17 -5.16 -14.02 -18.75
CA ALA A 17 -4.36 -15.00 -19.49
C ALA A 17 -4.62 -15.02 -21.02
N ALA A 18 -5.75 -14.48 -21.48
CA ALA A 18 -6.22 -14.65 -22.85
C ALA A 18 -5.57 -13.70 -23.89
N GLU A 19 -4.81 -12.65 -23.49
CA GLU A 19 -4.27 -11.65 -24.41
C GLU A 19 -2.86 -11.20 -24.00
N GLU A 20 -1.82 -11.91 -24.40
CA GLU A 20 -0.47 -11.77 -23.84
C GLU A 20 0.53 -10.89 -24.60
N SER A 21 0.16 -10.14 -25.64
CA SER A 21 1.15 -9.53 -26.53
C SER A 21 1.71 -8.16 -26.08
N LEU A 22 1.10 -7.47 -25.11
CA LEU A 22 1.51 -6.13 -24.71
C LEU A 22 1.66 -5.98 -23.19
N PRO A 23 2.62 -5.15 -22.73
CA PRO A 23 2.70 -4.79 -21.32
C PRO A 23 1.39 -4.16 -20.83
N ARG A 24 0.93 -4.57 -19.65
CA ARG A 24 -0.31 -4.10 -19.05
C ARG A 24 -0.07 -3.53 -17.68
N ALA A 25 -0.79 -2.49 -17.33
CA ALA A 25 -0.93 -2.00 -15.97
C ALA A 25 -2.32 -2.41 -15.47
N LEU A 26 -2.35 -3.14 -14.38
CA LEU A 26 -3.56 -3.65 -13.77
C LEU A 26 -3.69 -3.07 -12.36
N TYR A 27 -4.89 -2.66 -12.01
CA TYR A 27 -5.20 -2.09 -10.70
C TYR A 27 -6.28 -2.91 -10.00
N TYR A 28 -6.03 -3.28 -8.77
CA TYR A 28 -6.98 -3.97 -7.91
C TYR A 28 -7.11 -3.26 -6.57
N ASN A 29 -8.33 -2.86 -6.20
CA ASN A 29 -8.63 -2.25 -4.92
C ASN A 29 -9.24 -3.27 -3.96
N SER A 30 -8.44 -3.76 -3.01
CA SER A 30 -8.92 -4.63 -1.93
C SER A 30 -9.67 -3.83 -0.88
N ILE A 31 -10.82 -4.33 -0.47
CA ILE A 31 -11.59 -3.77 0.64
C ILE A 31 -11.53 -4.63 1.91
N SER A 32 -10.70 -5.66 1.94
CA SER A 32 -10.62 -6.61 3.08
C SER A 32 -10.28 -5.94 4.41
N LEU A 33 -9.51 -4.86 4.39
CA LEU A 33 -9.14 -4.11 5.59
C LEU A 33 -10.04 -2.89 5.84
N HIS A 34 -11.00 -2.61 4.97
CA HIS A 34 -11.94 -1.50 5.15
C HIS A 34 -12.79 -1.68 6.41
N ASP A 35 -13.13 -0.57 7.07
CA ASP A 35 -13.98 -0.57 8.25
C ASP A 35 -15.35 -1.18 7.96
N GLY A 36 -15.91 -1.87 8.95
CA GLY A 36 -17.18 -2.55 8.83
C GLY A 36 -17.12 -3.93 8.16
N ASN A 37 -16.00 -4.31 7.55
CA ASN A 37 -15.81 -5.66 7.02
C ASN A 37 -15.47 -6.64 8.14
N GLN A 38 -15.93 -7.89 7.97
CA GLN A 38 -15.78 -8.97 8.94
C GLN A 38 -15.31 -10.25 8.25
N LEU A 39 -14.62 -11.10 9.02
CA LEU A 39 -14.29 -12.44 8.55
C LEU A 39 -15.56 -13.30 8.42
N ALA A 40 -15.59 -14.15 7.39
CA ALA A 40 -16.63 -15.15 7.20
C ALA A 40 -16.78 -16.03 8.45
N GLY A 41 -18.01 -16.25 8.90
CA GLY A 41 -18.33 -17.15 10.01
C GLY A 41 -18.06 -16.57 11.42
N ARG A 42 -17.59 -15.32 11.55
CA ARG A 42 -17.44 -14.64 12.84
C ARG A 42 -18.41 -13.47 12.92
N SER A 43 -19.43 -13.57 13.76
CA SER A 43 -20.37 -12.48 14.00
C SER A 43 -19.92 -11.61 15.19
N ARG A 44 -20.11 -10.29 15.06
CA ARG A 44 -20.05 -9.28 16.12
C ARG A 44 -18.68 -8.91 16.71
N MET A 45 -17.58 -9.05 15.96
CA MET A 45 -16.34 -8.39 16.31
C MET A 45 -16.36 -6.95 15.75
N ASN A 46 -15.90 -5.98 16.52
CA ASN A 46 -15.70 -4.62 15.98
C ASN A 46 -14.48 -4.59 15.04
N SER A 47 -14.32 -3.48 14.31
CA SER A 47 -13.22 -3.33 13.34
C SER A 47 -11.84 -3.50 13.98
N LEU A 48 -11.63 -2.95 15.18
CA LEU A 48 -10.35 -3.04 15.90
C LEU A 48 -10.01 -4.50 16.25
N GLU A 49 -10.98 -5.25 16.77
CA GLU A 49 -10.79 -6.66 17.16
C GLU A 49 -10.55 -7.59 15.97
N SER A 50 -11.25 -7.34 14.86
CA SER A 50 -11.16 -8.18 13.67
C SER A 50 -9.96 -7.85 12.76
N TYR A 51 -9.39 -6.65 12.87
CA TYR A 51 -8.37 -6.15 11.95
C TYR A 51 -7.13 -7.04 11.85
N PRO A 52 -6.49 -7.51 12.94
CA PRO A 52 -5.29 -8.34 12.85
C PRO A 52 -5.54 -9.64 12.09
N ALA A 53 -6.69 -10.28 12.32
CA ALA A 53 -7.03 -11.53 11.63
C ALA A 53 -7.35 -11.31 10.14
N ARG A 54 -8.00 -10.18 9.78
CA ARG A 54 -8.24 -9.78 8.39
C ARG A 54 -6.94 -9.46 7.67
N GLN A 55 -6.03 -8.75 8.32
CA GLN A 55 -4.70 -8.43 7.80
C GLN A 55 -3.88 -9.70 7.54
N GLN A 56 -3.85 -10.62 8.51
CA GLN A 56 -3.16 -11.90 8.33
C GLN A 56 -3.73 -12.69 7.16
N ARG A 57 -5.04 -12.71 7.00
CA ARG A 57 -5.69 -13.39 5.87
C ARG A 57 -5.33 -12.75 4.54
N LEU A 58 -5.42 -11.42 4.43
CA LEU A 58 -5.04 -10.69 3.22
C LEU A 58 -3.59 -10.97 2.83
N PHE A 59 -2.66 -10.95 3.77
CA PHE A 59 -1.26 -11.27 3.48
C PHE A 59 -1.05 -12.72 3.04
N ALA A 60 -1.82 -13.66 3.60
CA ALA A 60 -1.78 -15.05 3.14
C ALA A 60 -2.30 -15.18 1.69
N ASP A 61 -3.39 -14.49 1.36
CA ASP A 61 -3.95 -14.48 0.01
C ASP A 61 -2.99 -13.80 -1.00
N ILE A 62 -2.32 -12.70 -0.63
CA ILE A 62 -1.28 -12.06 -1.44
C ILE A 62 -0.08 -12.98 -1.64
N ALA A 63 0.37 -13.68 -0.60
CA ALA A 63 1.48 -14.63 -0.71
C ALA A 63 1.15 -15.80 -1.65
N GLN A 64 -0.07 -16.32 -1.59
CA GLN A 64 -0.54 -17.33 -2.52
C GLN A 64 -0.60 -16.82 -3.96
N PHE A 65 -1.05 -15.59 -4.16
CA PHE A 65 -1.09 -14.93 -5.46
C PHE A 65 0.33 -14.76 -6.05
N ILE A 66 1.29 -14.30 -5.25
CA ILE A 66 2.71 -14.22 -5.65
C ILE A 66 3.22 -15.60 -6.09
N SER A 67 2.95 -16.63 -5.28
CA SER A 67 3.37 -18.00 -5.61
C SER A 67 2.74 -18.52 -6.90
N GLN A 68 1.54 -18.09 -7.23
CA GLN A 68 0.90 -18.43 -8.50
C GLN A 68 1.60 -17.73 -9.68
N LEU A 69 1.89 -16.43 -9.57
CA LEU A 69 2.62 -15.67 -10.59
C LEU A 69 4.01 -16.26 -10.86
N GLU A 70 4.71 -16.66 -9.79
CA GLU A 70 6.02 -17.31 -9.89
C GLU A 70 5.95 -18.65 -10.64
N ARG A 71 4.93 -19.48 -10.35
CA ARG A 71 4.73 -20.76 -11.05
C ARG A 71 4.36 -20.60 -12.52
N GLU A 72 3.62 -19.56 -12.86
CA GLU A 72 3.24 -19.25 -14.24
C GLU A 72 4.40 -18.67 -15.06
N GLY A 73 5.52 -18.31 -14.43
CA GLY A 73 6.70 -17.74 -15.08
C GLY A 73 6.45 -16.36 -15.69
N ARG A 74 5.51 -15.61 -15.15
CA ARG A 74 5.17 -14.27 -15.65
C ARG A 74 6.16 -13.21 -15.18
N ASN A 75 6.46 -12.25 -16.05
CA ASN A 75 7.19 -11.05 -15.68
C ASN A 75 6.21 -10.02 -15.10
N VAL A 76 6.25 -9.82 -13.80
CA VAL A 76 5.33 -8.94 -13.08
C VAL A 76 6.07 -8.05 -12.09
N MET A 77 5.80 -6.77 -12.12
CA MET A 77 6.09 -5.85 -11.04
C MET A 77 4.83 -5.70 -10.18
N LEU A 78 4.83 -6.33 -9.02
CA LEU A 78 3.72 -6.25 -8.07
C LEU A 78 3.98 -5.10 -7.09
N VAL A 79 3.03 -4.18 -7.00
CA VAL A 79 3.03 -3.08 -6.03
C VAL A 79 1.87 -3.26 -5.08
N VAL A 80 2.17 -3.24 -3.78
CA VAL A 80 1.15 -3.29 -2.71
C VAL A 80 1.29 -2.01 -1.90
N VAL A 81 0.26 -1.20 -1.89
CA VAL A 81 0.25 0.08 -1.17
C VAL A 81 -1.16 0.36 -0.63
N PRO A 82 -1.33 0.62 0.67
CA PRO A 82 -2.58 1.11 1.21
C PRO A 82 -2.87 2.53 0.71
N GLU A 83 -4.13 2.84 0.47
CA GLU A 83 -4.59 4.18 0.12
C GLU A 83 -4.36 5.16 1.29
N HIS A 84 -4.66 4.70 2.49
CA HIS A 84 -4.46 5.42 3.76
C HIS A 84 -4.27 4.41 4.89
N GLY A 85 -3.82 4.89 6.04
CA GLY A 85 -3.74 4.11 7.26
C GLY A 85 -5.12 3.84 7.89
N ALA A 86 -5.19 2.84 8.74
CA ALA A 86 -6.42 2.47 9.43
C ALA A 86 -6.66 3.38 10.65
N ALA A 87 -7.81 4.04 10.70
CA ALA A 87 -8.24 4.85 11.84
C ALA A 87 -8.95 3.99 12.90
N LEU A 88 -8.33 2.90 13.32
CA LEU A 88 -8.92 1.90 14.24
C LEU A 88 -9.17 2.44 15.64
N LYS A 89 -8.34 3.38 16.07
CA LYS A 89 -8.47 4.08 17.35
C LYS A 89 -8.67 5.55 17.07
N GLY A 90 -9.53 6.18 17.84
CA GLY A 90 -9.59 7.63 17.85
C GLY A 90 -8.34 8.24 18.48
N ASP A 91 -8.20 9.53 18.35
CA ASP A 91 -7.20 10.36 19.01
C ASP A 91 -7.86 11.56 19.69
N LYS A 92 -7.10 12.56 20.09
CA LYS A 92 -7.65 13.75 20.76
C LYS A 92 -8.43 14.69 19.84
N LEU A 93 -8.33 14.50 18.51
CA LEU A 93 -8.97 15.36 17.51
C LEU A 93 -10.18 14.72 16.86
N GLN A 94 -10.23 13.38 16.78
CA GLN A 94 -11.32 12.67 16.10
C GLN A 94 -11.58 11.27 16.68
N PHE A 95 -12.81 10.79 16.51
CA PHE A 95 -13.20 9.45 16.95
C PHE A 95 -12.65 8.35 16.05
N ALA A 96 -12.63 7.12 16.57
CA ALA A 96 -12.29 5.94 15.81
C ALA A 96 -13.17 5.81 14.55
N GLY A 97 -12.54 5.46 13.43
CA GLY A 97 -13.20 5.33 12.14
C GLY A 97 -13.33 6.63 11.34
N LEU A 98 -13.15 7.80 11.97
CA LEU A 98 -13.13 9.08 11.26
C LEU A 98 -11.77 9.37 10.65
N ARG A 99 -11.75 10.03 9.49
CA ARG A 99 -10.56 10.33 8.69
C ARG A 99 -10.59 11.74 8.10
N GLU A 100 -11.46 12.59 8.62
CA GLU A 100 -11.60 13.98 8.17
C GLU A 100 -10.36 14.80 8.52
N ILE A 101 -9.74 14.51 9.66
CA ILE A 101 -8.51 15.18 10.09
C ILE A 101 -7.32 14.28 9.79
N PRO A 102 -6.37 14.70 8.93
CA PRO A 102 -5.13 13.96 8.69
C PRO A 102 -4.38 13.70 9.99
N SER A 103 -4.01 12.48 10.24
CA SER A 103 -3.24 12.08 11.41
C SER A 103 -2.03 11.24 11.02
N PRO A 104 -0.99 11.16 11.85
CA PRO A 104 0.18 10.32 11.57
C PRO A 104 -0.17 8.88 11.21
N ALA A 105 -1.19 8.32 11.86
CA ALA A 105 -1.65 6.96 11.62
C ALA A 105 -2.37 6.78 10.28
N ILE A 106 -2.98 7.83 9.76
CA ILE A 106 -3.73 7.81 8.49
C ILE A 106 -2.80 8.07 7.31
N VAL A 107 -1.87 9.02 7.44
CA VAL A 107 -1.07 9.50 6.30
C VAL A 107 0.23 8.75 6.08
N SER A 108 0.70 7.97 7.06
CA SER A 108 1.92 7.19 6.93
C SER A 108 1.58 5.72 6.69
N VAL A 109 1.75 5.27 5.46
CA VAL A 109 1.45 3.89 5.05
C VAL A 109 2.70 3.19 4.53
N PRO A 110 2.85 1.87 4.77
CA PRO A 110 3.92 1.11 4.13
C PRO A 110 3.59 0.87 2.65
N ALA A 111 4.61 0.79 1.82
CA ALA A 111 4.48 0.30 0.45
C ALA A 111 5.50 -0.80 0.20
N ALA A 112 5.14 -1.78 -0.61
CA ALA A 112 6.03 -2.86 -1.00
C ALA A 112 6.00 -3.04 -2.51
N VAL A 113 7.16 -3.37 -3.08
CA VAL A 113 7.33 -3.71 -4.48
C VAL A 113 8.08 -5.02 -4.61
N LYS A 114 7.56 -5.92 -5.43
CA LYS A 114 8.21 -7.19 -5.76
C LYS A 114 8.30 -7.34 -7.28
N PHE A 115 9.49 -7.64 -7.77
CA PHE A 115 9.68 -8.10 -9.13
C PHE A 115 9.61 -9.62 -9.17
N ILE A 116 8.80 -10.16 -10.07
CA ILE A 116 8.55 -11.59 -10.27
C ILE A 116 8.86 -11.89 -11.72
N GLY A 117 9.63 -12.94 -11.98
CA GLY A 117 9.98 -13.37 -13.33
C GLY A 117 10.95 -14.52 -13.29
N PRO A 118 11.03 -15.34 -14.37
CA PRO A 118 11.92 -16.50 -14.44
C PRO A 118 13.40 -16.13 -14.31
N ASP A 119 13.79 -14.96 -14.79
CA ASP A 119 15.17 -14.47 -14.75
C ASP A 119 15.46 -13.56 -13.55
N ILE A 120 14.47 -13.28 -12.73
CA ILE A 120 14.62 -12.46 -11.51
C ILE A 120 15.26 -13.32 -10.43
N LYS A 121 16.46 -12.95 -10.01
CA LYS A 121 17.07 -13.54 -8.84
C LYS A 121 16.41 -13.01 -7.58
N HIS A 122 15.97 -13.92 -6.72
CA HIS A 122 15.43 -13.55 -5.41
C HIS A 122 16.53 -12.81 -4.64
N SER A 123 16.31 -11.53 -4.37
CA SER A 123 17.15 -10.70 -3.52
C SER A 123 16.61 -10.70 -2.10
N GLU A 124 17.48 -10.39 -1.16
CA GLU A 124 17.06 -10.07 0.21
C GLU A 124 16.11 -8.88 0.23
N LEU A 125 15.28 -8.82 1.27
CA LEU A 125 14.41 -7.66 1.49
C LEU A 125 15.27 -6.39 1.64
N TYR A 126 14.98 -5.39 0.82
CA TYR A 126 15.60 -4.08 0.91
C TYR A 126 14.61 -3.09 1.52
N GLU A 127 14.91 -2.61 2.71
CA GLU A 127 14.09 -1.61 3.39
C GLU A 127 14.51 -0.19 3.00
N VAL A 128 13.52 0.63 2.70
CA VAL A 128 13.69 2.03 2.32
C VAL A 128 13.15 2.92 3.41
N GLU A 129 14.02 3.55 4.17
CA GLU A 129 13.64 4.51 5.22
C GLU A 129 13.18 5.87 4.68
N LYS A 130 13.49 6.14 3.42
CA LYS A 130 13.18 7.39 2.74
C LYS A 130 11.67 7.56 2.58
N THR A 131 11.14 8.70 3.00
CA THR A 131 9.74 9.05 2.75
C THR A 131 9.55 9.31 1.26
N VAL A 132 8.62 8.61 0.67
CA VAL A 132 8.24 8.71 -0.75
C VAL A 132 6.73 8.96 -0.86
N SER A 133 6.26 9.27 -2.07
CA SER A 133 4.85 9.47 -2.38
C SER A 133 4.43 8.61 -3.56
N TYR A 134 3.16 8.69 -3.98
CA TYR A 134 2.68 8.05 -5.21
C TYR A 134 3.41 8.52 -6.47
N PHE A 135 3.98 9.74 -6.48
CA PHE A 135 4.86 10.18 -7.57
C PHE A 135 6.11 9.32 -7.68
N ALA A 136 6.68 8.89 -6.55
CA ALA A 136 7.81 7.97 -6.56
C ALA A 136 7.42 6.58 -7.11
N LEU A 137 6.22 6.09 -6.84
CA LEU A 137 5.73 4.85 -7.46
C LEU A 137 5.58 4.99 -8.97
N SER A 138 5.05 6.10 -9.45
CA SER A 138 4.95 6.38 -10.90
C SER A 138 6.33 6.41 -11.55
N GLU A 139 7.31 7.04 -10.92
CA GLU A 139 8.69 7.06 -11.42
C GLU A 139 9.35 5.69 -11.38
N LEU A 140 9.11 4.91 -10.32
CA LEU A 140 9.59 3.54 -10.21
C LEU A 140 9.06 2.66 -11.35
N ILE A 141 7.78 2.73 -11.66
CA ILE A 141 7.16 2.02 -12.79
C ILE A 141 7.81 2.44 -14.11
N SER A 142 7.94 3.75 -14.32
CA SER A 142 8.57 4.29 -15.53
C SER A 142 10.02 3.83 -15.70
N ASN A 143 10.78 3.81 -14.61
CA ASN A 143 12.17 3.35 -14.63
C ASN A 143 12.28 1.85 -14.82
N ALA A 144 11.39 1.06 -14.23
CA ALA A 144 11.35 -0.39 -14.44
C ALA A 144 11.09 -0.74 -15.91
N MET A 145 10.22 0.00 -16.58
CA MET A 145 9.96 -0.17 -18.03
C MET A 145 11.17 0.23 -18.89
N LYS A 146 11.84 1.33 -18.56
CA LYS A 146 13.00 1.84 -19.32
C LYS A 146 14.23 0.95 -19.19
N TRP A 147 14.42 0.33 -18.03
CA TRP A 147 15.63 -0.41 -17.68
C TRP A 147 15.52 -1.90 -17.96
N ASP A 148 14.46 -2.33 -18.61
CA ASP A 148 14.18 -3.73 -18.84
C ASP A 148 14.39 -4.57 -17.56
N ALA A 149 13.62 -4.23 -16.53
CA ALA A 149 13.79 -4.77 -15.18
C ALA A 149 13.68 -6.29 -15.09
N PHE A 150 13.22 -6.94 -16.17
CA PHE A 150 13.03 -8.39 -16.23
C PHE A 150 14.11 -9.13 -17.04
N SER A 151 15.05 -8.44 -17.67
CA SER A 151 16.12 -9.06 -18.50
C SER A 151 17.32 -9.58 -17.70
N GLY A 152 17.30 -9.44 -16.39
CA GLY A 152 18.42 -9.87 -15.55
C GLY A 152 18.25 -9.50 -14.08
N ALA A 153 19.36 -9.32 -13.36
CA ALA A 153 19.31 -8.90 -11.97
C ALA A 153 18.82 -7.46 -11.85
N VAL A 154 17.67 -7.26 -11.24
CA VAL A 154 17.18 -5.92 -10.88
C VAL A 154 18.11 -5.30 -9.86
N ASN A 155 18.69 -4.15 -10.19
CA ASN A 155 19.44 -3.38 -9.22
C ASN A 155 18.46 -2.54 -8.37
N VAL A 156 17.97 -3.14 -7.30
CA VAL A 156 17.01 -2.52 -6.37
C VAL A 156 17.56 -1.22 -5.80
N GLN A 157 18.85 -1.20 -5.43
CA GLN A 157 19.47 0.01 -4.88
C GLN A 157 19.40 1.18 -5.87
N ARG A 158 19.75 0.94 -7.14
CA ARG A 158 19.66 1.96 -8.18
C ARG A 158 18.22 2.47 -8.38
N LEU A 159 17.23 1.56 -8.35
CA LEU A 159 15.82 1.92 -8.46
C LEU A 159 15.40 2.83 -7.31
N VAL A 160 15.79 2.48 -6.10
CA VAL A 160 15.42 3.22 -4.88
C VAL A 160 16.14 4.55 -4.77
N ASP A 161 17.42 4.60 -5.07
CA ASP A 161 18.22 5.83 -5.00
C ASP A 161 17.69 6.91 -5.94
N SER A 162 17.13 6.50 -7.08
CA SER A 162 16.52 7.41 -8.05
C SER A 162 15.15 7.98 -7.62
N LEU A 163 14.49 7.38 -6.62
CA LEU A 163 13.17 7.83 -6.21
C LEU A 163 13.19 9.22 -5.57
N PRO A 164 12.29 10.13 -5.94
CA PRO A 164 12.16 11.41 -5.28
C PRO A 164 11.70 11.24 -3.84
N SER A 165 12.34 11.96 -2.91
CA SER A 165 11.84 12.07 -1.55
C SER A 165 10.66 13.03 -1.51
N ALA A 166 9.72 12.79 -0.63
CA ALA A 166 8.58 13.67 -0.39
C ALA A 166 8.61 14.23 1.03
N ALA A 167 8.16 15.47 1.18
CA ALA A 167 7.80 15.99 2.49
C ALA A 167 6.53 15.23 2.99
N LYS A 168 6.48 14.95 4.28
CA LYS A 168 5.28 14.37 4.90
C LYS A 168 4.26 15.49 5.10
N VAL A 169 3.37 15.65 4.12
CA VAL A 169 2.28 16.62 4.13
C VAL A 169 1.00 15.90 3.71
N ALA A 170 -0.08 16.18 4.40
CA ALA A 170 -1.41 15.71 4.04
C ALA A 170 -2.43 16.84 4.24
N GLU A 171 -3.36 16.93 3.34
CA GLU A 171 -4.42 17.94 3.35
C GLU A 171 -5.78 17.26 3.15
N ASN A 172 -6.77 17.72 3.87
CA ASN A 172 -8.15 17.35 3.68
C ASN A 172 -9.05 18.56 3.97
N GLN A 173 -9.75 19.06 2.96
CA GLN A 173 -10.54 20.29 3.05
C GLN A 173 -9.68 21.46 3.61
N ASP A 174 -10.10 22.02 4.75
CA ASP A 174 -9.43 23.14 5.38
C ASP A 174 -8.41 22.72 6.46
N THR A 175 -8.03 21.46 6.47
CA THR A 175 -7.10 20.89 7.45
C THR A 175 -5.83 20.42 6.77
N VAL A 176 -4.69 20.90 7.26
CA VAL A 176 -3.35 20.49 6.76
C VAL A 176 -2.54 19.91 7.90
N MET A 177 -1.91 18.77 7.66
CA MET A 177 -0.91 18.21 8.56
C MET A 177 0.43 18.16 7.85
N MET A 178 1.50 18.55 8.54
CA MET A 178 2.87 18.40 8.04
C MET A 178 3.85 17.99 9.14
N TYR A 179 4.95 17.37 8.72
CA TYR A 179 6.05 17.09 9.63
C TYR A 179 7.12 18.20 9.54
N ILE A 180 7.40 18.82 10.67
CA ILE A 180 8.47 19.82 10.83
C ILE A 180 9.52 19.23 11.77
N LYS A 181 10.73 19.03 11.28
CA LYS A 181 11.84 18.41 12.04
C LYS A 181 11.43 17.07 12.70
N GLY A 182 10.69 16.24 11.97
CA GLY A 182 10.25 14.92 12.44
C GLY A 182 9.05 14.93 13.41
N GLN A 183 8.50 16.09 13.74
CA GLN A 183 7.31 16.23 14.58
C GLN A 183 6.09 16.59 13.73
N PRO A 184 4.92 15.98 13.97
CA PRO A 184 3.70 16.33 13.26
C PRO A 184 3.11 17.63 13.81
N TYR A 185 2.70 18.50 12.91
CA TYR A 185 1.96 19.73 13.17
C TYR A 185 0.69 19.73 12.35
N ILE A 186 -0.33 20.43 12.85
CA ILE A 186 -1.62 20.55 12.20
C ILE A 186 -2.09 22.00 12.18
N GLN A 187 -2.73 22.37 11.10
CA GLN A 187 -3.45 23.61 10.92
C GLN A 187 -4.91 23.27 10.61
N LEU A 188 -5.86 23.76 11.38
CA LEU A 188 -7.29 23.61 11.22
C LEU A 188 -7.89 24.93 10.75
N ASP A 189 -8.69 24.92 9.70
CA ASP A 189 -9.42 26.08 9.16
C ASP A 189 -8.58 27.35 8.99
N GLY A 190 -7.33 27.19 8.57
CA GLY A 190 -6.39 28.30 8.40
C GLY A 190 -5.89 28.96 9.69
N ALA A 191 -6.18 28.37 10.87
CA ALA A 191 -5.68 28.82 12.15
C ALA A 191 -4.16 28.70 12.28
N GLU A 192 -3.59 29.07 13.41
CA GLU A 192 -2.16 28.92 13.67
C GLU A 192 -1.75 27.43 13.70
N TRP A 193 -0.54 27.15 13.25
CA TRP A 193 0.07 25.82 13.32
C TRP A 193 0.26 25.38 14.77
N THR A 194 -0.29 24.25 15.12
CA THR A 194 -0.12 23.65 16.45
C THR A 194 0.53 22.27 16.32
N LYS A 195 1.29 21.86 17.33
CA LYS A 195 1.83 20.51 17.38
C LYS A 195 0.67 19.52 17.43
N TYR A 196 0.73 18.46 16.60
CA TYR A 196 -0.26 17.38 16.68
C TYR A 196 -0.25 16.76 18.09
N PRO A 197 -1.38 16.61 18.75
CA PRO A 197 -1.40 16.12 20.14
C PRO A 197 -0.92 14.66 20.22
N ASP A 198 -0.09 14.38 21.20
CA ASP A 198 0.31 13.02 21.53
C ASP A 198 -0.93 12.23 22.02
N ASN A 199 -1.05 10.97 21.63
CA ASN A 199 -2.17 10.09 22.02
C ASN A 199 -2.14 9.74 23.50
#